data_8ca99069045bb96fd849bd01661b80bb
#
_entry.id   8ca99069045bb96fd849bd01661b80bb
#
_cell.length_a   1.000
_cell.length_b   1.000
_cell.length_c   1.000
_cell.angle_alpha   90.00
_cell.angle_beta   90.00
_cell.angle_gamma   90.00
#
_symmetry.space_group_name_H-M   'P 1'
#
loop_
_entity.id
_entity.type
_entity.pdbx_description
1 polymer ?
#
loop_
_entity_poly.entity_id
_entity_poly.type
_entity_poly.pdbx_seq_one_letter_code
_entity_poly.pdbx_strand_id
1 'polypeptide(L)' 'MKKLHYRYIPQNLYQTDIGAYASYGITLKNDPNVIVNDVSCEKKVVKRIGHALNRYQADPVHLTDVIEDMLG' A
#
# COMPACT_ATOMS: atom_id res chain seq x y z
N MET A 1 6.28 6.37 22.39
CA MET A 1 5.73 5.44 21.41
C MET A 1 5.89 6.04 20.02
N LYS A 2 6.50 5.29 19.08
CA LYS A 2 6.70 5.80 17.74
C LYS A 2 5.40 5.71 16.93
N LYS A 3 5.11 6.79 16.24
CA LYS A 3 3.96 6.83 15.34
C LYS A 3 4.27 6.05 14.07
N LEU A 4 3.33 5.23 13.62
CA LEU A 4 3.45 4.52 12.36
C LEU A 4 3.23 5.50 11.21
N HIS A 5 4.02 5.33 10.14
CA HIS A 5 3.90 6.18 8.98
C HIS A 5 3.96 5.32 7.71
N TYR A 6 2.80 5.13 7.08
CA TYR A 6 2.69 4.42 5.82
C TYR A 6 2.81 5.39 4.66
N ARG A 7 3.40 4.92 3.58
CA ARG A 7 3.50 5.69 2.35
C ARG A 7 3.24 4.80 1.15
N TYR A 8 2.72 5.39 0.07
CA TYR A 8 2.62 4.67 -1.18
C TYR A 8 3.93 4.80 -1.95
N ILE A 9 4.22 3.77 -2.76
CA ILE A 9 5.40 3.76 -3.61
C ILE A 9 5.00 3.35 -5.03
N PRO A 10 5.58 3.98 -6.06
CA PRO A 10 5.34 3.54 -7.43
C PRO A 10 6.07 2.22 -7.68
N GLN A 11 5.44 1.37 -8.47
CA GLN A 11 5.99 0.05 -8.82
C GLN A 11 5.84 -0.19 -10.31
N ASN A 12 6.85 -0.85 -10.89
CA ASN A 12 6.78 -1.37 -12.25
C ASN A 12 6.71 -2.88 -12.15
N LEU A 13 5.60 -3.44 -12.59
CA LEU A 13 5.29 -4.86 -12.43
C LEU A 13 5.13 -5.51 -13.80
N TYR A 14 5.13 -6.83 -13.81
CA TYR A 14 4.98 -7.60 -15.03
C TYR A 14 4.08 -8.79 -14.79
N GLN A 15 3.13 -8.99 -15.71
CA GLN A 15 2.31 -10.19 -15.76
C GLN A 15 2.33 -10.75 -17.17
N THR A 16 2.37 -12.07 -17.26
CA THR A 16 2.46 -12.76 -18.56
C THR A 16 1.33 -12.36 -19.52
N ASP A 17 0.12 -12.18 -18.99
CA ASP A 17 -1.06 -11.90 -19.80
C ASP A 17 -1.13 -10.47 -20.32
N ILE A 18 -0.62 -9.51 -19.57
CA ILE A 18 -0.78 -8.09 -19.88
C ILE A 18 0.53 -7.36 -20.10
N GLY A 19 1.67 -8.00 -19.83
CA GLY A 19 2.98 -7.40 -19.96
C GLY A 19 3.32 -6.48 -18.80
N ALA A 20 4.18 -5.50 -19.07
CA ALA A 20 4.60 -4.53 -18.04
C ALA A 20 3.49 -3.54 -17.74
N TYR A 21 3.32 -3.21 -16.47
CA TYR A 21 2.34 -2.19 -16.05
C TYR A 21 2.82 -1.45 -14.83
N ALA A 22 2.33 -0.21 -14.69
CA ALA A 22 2.63 0.62 -13.53
C ALA A 22 1.54 0.46 -12.49
N SER A 23 1.95 0.35 -11.23
CA SER A 23 1.03 0.21 -10.12
C SER A 23 1.60 0.94 -8.91
N TYR A 24 0.93 0.84 -7.77
CA TYR A 24 1.40 1.42 -6.51
C TYR A 24 1.26 0.41 -5.40
N GLY A 25 2.28 0.36 -4.54
CA GLY A 25 2.23 -0.40 -3.31
C GLY A 25 2.20 0.52 -2.10
N ILE A 26 2.07 -0.05 -0.92
CA ILE A 26 2.13 0.67 0.34
C ILE A 26 3.16 0.02 1.24
N THR A 27 4.00 0.85 1.87
CA THR A 27 5.05 0.37 2.77
C THR A 27 5.08 1.22 4.03
N LEU A 28 5.67 0.67 5.07
CA LEU A 28 5.93 1.39 6.32
C LEU A 28 7.27 2.13 6.20
N LYS A 29 7.29 3.41 6.52
CA LYS A 29 8.44 4.27 6.28
C LYS A 29 9.75 3.75 6.88
N ASN A 30 9.69 3.24 8.10
CA ASN A 30 10.88 2.81 8.83
C ASN A 30 11.15 1.30 8.74
N ASP A 31 10.32 0.58 7.99
CA ASP A 31 10.48 -0.86 7.83
C ASP A 31 10.04 -1.28 6.43
N PRO A 32 10.97 -1.25 5.45
CA PRO A 32 10.64 -1.58 4.06
C PRO A 32 10.25 -3.05 3.85
N ASN A 33 10.47 -3.91 4.85
CA ASN A 33 9.98 -5.29 4.78
C ASN A 33 8.47 -5.37 4.96
N VAL A 34 7.87 -4.36 5.59
CA VAL A 34 6.41 -4.24 5.70
C VAL A 34 5.92 -3.56 4.43
N ILE A 35 5.45 -4.36 3.49
CA ILE A 35 5.04 -3.86 2.17
C ILE A 35 3.87 -4.69 1.64
N VAL A 36 2.91 -3.99 1.01
CA VAL A 36 1.85 -4.62 0.23
C VAL A 36 2.03 -4.14 -1.21
N ASN A 37 2.30 -5.09 -2.10
CA ASN A 37 2.55 -4.79 -3.50
C ASN A 37 1.24 -4.70 -4.29
N ASP A 38 1.27 -3.92 -5.36
CA ASP A 38 0.20 -3.88 -6.35
C ASP A 38 -1.18 -3.62 -5.72
N VAL A 39 -1.25 -2.56 -4.92
CA VAL A 39 -2.50 -2.18 -4.25
C VAL A 39 -3.50 -1.65 -5.28
N SER A 40 -3.08 -0.74 -6.14
CA SER A 40 -3.92 -0.19 -7.19
C SER A 40 -3.06 0.52 -8.22
N CYS A 41 -3.55 0.56 -9.45
CA CYS A 41 -2.95 1.36 -10.52
C CYS A 41 -3.34 2.82 -10.42
N GLU A 42 -4.32 3.16 -9.60
CA GLU A 42 -4.79 4.53 -9.43
C GLU A 42 -4.15 5.17 -8.21
N LYS A 43 -3.34 6.19 -8.45
CA LYS A 43 -2.63 6.92 -7.40
C LYS A 43 -3.58 7.47 -6.34
N LYS A 44 -4.73 8.02 -6.77
CA LYS A 44 -5.70 8.60 -5.84
C LYS A 44 -6.23 7.58 -4.83
N VAL A 45 -6.47 6.36 -5.28
CA VAL A 45 -6.96 5.28 -4.43
C VAL A 45 -5.92 4.92 -3.38
N VAL A 46 -4.68 4.72 -3.82
CA VAL A 46 -3.58 4.33 -2.91
C VAL A 46 -3.28 5.44 -1.92
N LYS A 47 -3.30 6.68 -2.38
CA LYS A 47 -3.09 7.84 -1.51
C LYS A 47 -4.15 7.92 -0.42
N ARG A 48 -5.41 7.69 -0.77
CA ARG A 48 -6.51 7.67 0.19
C ARG A 48 -6.33 6.58 1.24
N ILE A 49 -5.94 5.40 0.78
CA ILE A 49 -5.68 4.27 1.68
C ILE A 49 -4.53 4.59 2.63
N GLY A 50 -3.44 5.14 2.10
CA GLY A 50 -2.31 5.56 2.92
C GLY A 50 -2.70 6.57 4.00
N HIS A 51 -3.52 7.55 3.65
CA HIS A 51 -4.04 8.52 4.61
C HIS A 51 -4.83 7.85 5.73
N ALA A 52 -5.71 6.93 5.38
CA ALA A 52 -6.53 6.22 6.36
C ALA A 52 -5.67 5.36 7.28
N LEU A 53 -4.68 4.64 6.72
CA LEU A 53 -3.77 3.83 7.51
C LEU A 53 -3.01 4.68 8.55
N ASN A 54 -2.57 5.85 8.14
CA ASN A 54 -1.85 6.76 9.03
C ASN A 54 -2.77 7.36 10.09
N ARG A 55 -3.97 7.75 9.68
CA ARG A 55 -4.94 8.35 10.60
C ARG A 55 -5.34 7.39 11.72
N TYR A 56 -5.59 6.14 11.37
CA TYR A 56 -6.03 5.13 12.33
C TYR A 56 -4.89 4.34 12.93
N GLN A 57 -3.66 4.59 12.49
CA GLN A 57 -2.46 3.89 12.99
C GLN A 57 -2.62 2.38 12.89
N ALA A 58 -2.99 1.92 11.68
CA ALA A 58 -3.22 0.51 11.42
C ALA A 58 -2.00 -0.33 11.78
N ASP A 59 -2.23 -1.45 12.47
CA ASP A 59 -1.17 -2.35 12.89
C ASP A 59 -0.61 -3.09 11.65
N PRO A 60 0.73 -3.13 11.48
CA PRO A 60 1.32 -3.85 10.34
C PRO A 60 0.91 -5.31 10.23
N VAL A 61 0.59 -5.97 11.34
CA VAL A 61 0.13 -7.37 11.34
C VAL A 61 -1.17 -7.52 10.56
N HIS A 62 -2.02 -6.50 10.55
CA HIS A 62 -3.32 -6.53 9.88
C HIS A 62 -3.34 -5.71 8.58
N LEU A 63 -2.16 -5.27 8.13
CA LEU A 63 -2.08 -4.32 7.01
C LEU A 63 -2.77 -4.81 5.74
N THR A 64 -2.49 -6.04 5.34
CA THR A 64 -3.09 -6.62 4.12
C THR A 64 -4.60 -6.68 4.23
N ASP A 65 -5.13 -7.13 5.36
CA ASP A 65 -6.56 -7.24 5.56
C ASP A 65 -7.25 -5.88 5.53
N VAL A 66 -6.64 -4.87 6.16
CA VAL A 66 -7.19 -3.52 6.16
C VAL A 66 -7.22 -2.94 4.76
N ILE A 67 -6.15 -3.12 3.99
CA ILE A 67 -6.09 -2.63 2.62
C ILE A 67 -7.14 -3.31 1.75
N GLU A 68 -7.29 -4.64 1.87
CA GLU A 68 -8.29 -5.37 1.11
C GLU A 68 -9.70 -4.89 1.42
N ASP A 69 -10.01 -4.63 2.69
CA ASP A 69 -11.30 -4.07 3.09
C ASP A 69 -11.55 -2.70 2.46
N MET A 70 -10.53 -1.87 2.37
CA MET A 70 -10.64 -0.54 1.79
C MET A 70 -10.82 -0.57 0.27
N LEU A 71 -10.28 -1.59 -0.39
CA LEU A 71 -10.44 -1.75 -1.84
C LEU A 71 -11.83 -2.28 -2.21
N GLY A 72 -12.54 -2.78 -1.26
CA GLY A 72 -13.87 -3.28 -1.44
C GLY A 72 -13.90 -4.74 -1.69
#